data_7e76fef15a0fa81aa36ec13bc946a4f4
#
_entry.id   7e76fef15a0fa81aa36ec13bc946a4f4
#
_cell.length_a   1.000
_cell.length_b   1.000
_cell.length_c   1.000
_cell.angle_alpha   90.00
_cell.angle_beta   90.00
_cell.angle_gamma   90.00
#
_symmetry.space_group_name_H-M   'P 1'
#
loop_
_entity.id
_entity.type
_entity.pdbx_description
1 polymer ?
#
loop_
_entity_poly.entity_id
_entity_poly.type
_entity_poly.pdbx_seq_one_letter_code
_entity_poly.pdbx_strand_id
1 'polypeptide(L)'
;GCLNQMVGVLVGSVFGFLLLHVLPDPPALVIGLSLFAVIGLCNLLHVSYAVFLSSVIFISVCSGASQLPDILARVRDVSIGLAFGLAVNIFVHPYANERQVLALLEKLREESLRALREITSFGRYPDLSACAHLREKLDFELDQMRQQAALLKTRRSRRSLAWQTGCAQLAGRMVQEVTALGMMDSFGRVSEENKKRLDTLDSAQEISLPENSLQVPAADSVQDTVMNYHIACYCQAYAY
;
A
#
# COMPACT_ATOMS: atom_id res chain seq x y z
N GLY A 1 5.26 -2.49 -13.53
CA GLY A 1 5.26 -3.86 -13.65
C GLY A 1 5.81 -4.45 -14.95
N CYS A 2 4.97 -4.76 -15.92
CA CYS A 2 5.32 -5.55 -17.10
C CYS A 2 6.38 -4.89 -18.00
N LEU A 3 6.31 -3.57 -18.18
CA LEU A 3 7.31 -2.84 -18.97
C LEU A 3 8.71 -2.95 -18.35
N ASN A 4 8.80 -2.87 -17.02
CA ASN A 4 10.07 -3.02 -16.32
C ASN A 4 10.63 -4.45 -16.48
N GLN A 5 9.77 -5.46 -16.50
CA GLN A 5 10.19 -6.84 -16.77
C GLN A 5 10.70 -7.02 -18.19
N MET A 6 10.06 -6.41 -19.19
CA MET A 6 10.56 -6.43 -20.57
C MET A 6 11.94 -5.76 -20.70
N VAL A 7 12.14 -4.63 -20.00
CA VAL A 7 13.45 -3.97 -19.93
C VAL A 7 14.50 -4.92 -19.34
N GLY A 8 14.16 -5.64 -18.27
CA GLY A 8 15.06 -6.62 -17.64
C GLY A 8 15.43 -7.75 -18.57
N VAL A 9 14.46 -8.29 -19.34
CA VAL A 9 14.72 -9.32 -20.37
C VAL A 9 15.71 -8.82 -21.41
N LEU A 10 15.50 -7.59 -21.91
CA LEU A 10 16.38 -6.98 -22.91
C LEU A 10 17.79 -6.76 -22.34
N VAL A 11 17.91 -6.20 -21.13
CA VAL A 11 19.19 -5.97 -20.48
C VAL A 11 19.95 -7.28 -20.29
N GLY A 12 19.30 -8.30 -19.70
CA GLY A 12 19.92 -9.62 -19.50
C GLY A 12 20.38 -10.28 -20.80
N SER A 13 19.54 -10.22 -21.84
CA SER A 13 19.84 -10.81 -23.16
C SER A 13 21.00 -10.10 -23.86
N VAL A 14 20.97 -8.77 -23.89
CA VAL A 14 22.02 -7.95 -24.54
C VAL A 14 23.38 -8.16 -23.83
N PHE A 15 23.40 -8.12 -22.51
CA PHE A 15 24.64 -8.35 -21.75
C PHE A 15 25.15 -9.78 -21.92
N GLY A 16 24.29 -10.78 -21.91
CA GLY A 16 24.68 -12.18 -22.15
C GLY A 16 25.26 -12.37 -23.56
N PHE A 17 24.59 -11.77 -24.57
CA PHE A 17 25.07 -11.82 -25.94
C PHE A 17 26.44 -11.14 -26.10
N LEU A 18 26.60 -9.94 -25.55
CA LEU A 18 27.88 -9.20 -25.62
C LEU A 18 29.00 -9.99 -24.94
N LEU A 19 28.74 -10.60 -23.78
CA LEU A 19 29.71 -11.41 -23.08
C LEU A 19 30.17 -12.59 -23.92
N LEU A 20 29.23 -13.35 -24.50
CA LEU A 20 29.56 -14.53 -25.33
C LEU A 20 30.22 -14.12 -26.67
N HIS A 21 29.90 -12.94 -27.17
CA HIS A 21 30.56 -12.42 -28.36
C HIS A 21 32.04 -12.07 -28.15
N VAL A 22 32.36 -11.54 -26.95
CA VAL A 22 33.73 -11.19 -26.57
C VAL A 22 34.51 -12.40 -26.08
N LEU A 23 33.86 -13.27 -25.29
CA LEU A 23 34.42 -14.51 -24.76
C LEU A 23 33.45 -15.67 -25.04
N PRO A 24 33.71 -16.50 -26.06
CA PRO A 24 32.83 -17.64 -26.42
C PRO A 24 32.70 -18.67 -25.30
N ASP A 25 33.72 -18.85 -24.46
CA ASP A 25 33.74 -19.76 -23.31
C ASP A 25 34.17 -18.97 -22.03
N PRO A 26 33.27 -18.14 -21.43
CA PRO A 26 33.63 -17.34 -20.30
C PRO A 26 33.81 -18.21 -19.04
N PRO A 27 34.91 -18.05 -18.27
CA PRO A 27 35.07 -18.73 -16.99
C PRO A 27 33.99 -18.27 -16.00
N ALA A 28 33.63 -19.15 -15.05
CA ALA A 28 32.56 -18.88 -14.07
C ALA A 28 32.73 -17.56 -13.31
N LEU A 29 33.97 -17.14 -13.04
CA LEU A 29 34.28 -15.89 -12.37
C LEU A 29 33.86 -14.68 -13.22
N VAL A 30 34.08 -14.72 -14.53
CA VAL A 30 33.68 -13.65 -15.47
C VAL A 30 32.18 -13.57 -15.58
N ILE A 31 31.47 -14.73 -15.63
CA ILE A 31 30.00 -14.77 -15.60
C ILE A 31 29.50 -14.13 -14.30
N GLY A 32 30.07 -14.45 -13.15
CA GLY A 32 29.71 -13.85 -11.86
C GLY A 32 29.88 -12.36 -11.82
N LEU A 33 31.04 -11.84 -12.27
CA LEU A 33 31.31 -10.39 -12.35
C LEU A 33 30.34 -9.68 -13.30
N SER A 34 30.05 -10.29 -14.45
CA SER A 34 29.10 -9.71 -15.43
C SER A 34 27.69 -9.71 -14.88
N LEU A 35 27.30 -10.70 -14.08
CA LEU A 35 26.02 -10.74 -13.40
C LEU A 35 25.89 -9.56 -12.39
N PHE A 36 26.96 -9.27 -11.62
CA PHE A 36 27.00 -8.08 -10.77
C PHE A 36 26.81 -6.79 -11.56
N ALA A 37 27.42 -6.67 -12.73
CA ALA A 37 27.26 -5.52 -13.61
C ALA A 37 25.80 -5.37 -14.10
N VAL A 38 25.15 -6.48 -14.48
CA VAL A 38 23.73 -6.52 -14.88
C VAL A 38 22.82 -6.09 -13.75
N ILE A 39 23.04 -6.60 -12.53
CA ILE A 39 22.29 -6.21 -11.33
C ILE A 39 22.49 -4.71 -11.03
N GLY A 40 23.72 -4.25 -11.06
CA GLY A 40 24.08 -2.85 -10.85
C GLY A 40 23.40 -1.92 -11.86
N LEU A 41 23.39 -2.31 -13.13
CA LEU A 41 22.73 -1.55 -14.20
C LEU A 41 21.20 -1.49 -14.00
N CYS A 42 20.56 -2.62 -13.66
CA CYS A 42 19.14 -2.64 -13.37
C CYS A 42 18.78 -1.74 -12.18
N ASN A 43 19.61 -1.70 -11.15
CA ASN A 43 19.43 -0.79 -10.00
C ASN A 43 19.64 0.67 -10.40
N LEU A 44 20.64 0.98 -11.21
CA LEU A 44 20.88 2.33 -11.71
C LEU A 44 19.72 2.84 -12.56
N LEU A 45 19.11 1.97 -13.35
CA LEU A 45 17.91 2.27 -14.16
C LEU A 45 16.61 2.32 -13.34
N HIS A 46 16.68 2.13 -12.01
CA HIS A 46 15.51 2.09 -11.11
C HIS A 46 14.47 1.01 -11.50
N VAL A 47 14.94 -0.11 -12.06
CA VAL A 47 14.10 -1.23 -12.53
C VAL A 47 14.27 -2.44 -11.59
N SER A 48 14.22 -2.21 -10.28
CA SER A 48 14.52 -3.21 -9.25
C SER A 48 13.69 -4.50 -9.38
N TYR A 49 12.45 -4.41 -9.84
CA TYR A 49 11.60 -5.59 -10.10
C TYR A 49 12.06 -6.46 -11.27
N ALA A 50 12.92 -5.93 -12.14
CA ALA A 50 13.44 -6.64 -13.30
C ALA A 50 14.75 -7.39 -13.04
N VAL A 51 15.41 -7.11 -11.89
CA VAL A 51 16.72 -7.67 -11.54
C VAL A 51 16.71 -9.18 -11.56
N PHE A 52 15.71 -9.81 -10.95
CA PHE A 52 15.60 -11.27 -10.90
C PHE A 52 15.48 -11.86 -12.32
N LEU A 53 14.57 -11.33 -13.13
CA LEU A 53 14.32 -11.83 -14.48
C LEU A 53 15.51 -11.58 -15.40
N SER A 54 16.15 -10.43 -15.31
CA SER A 54 17.37 -10.07 -16.03
C SER A 54 18.52 -11.06 -15.71
N SER A 55 18.68 -11.38 -14.42
CA SER A 55 19.72 -12.33 -13.97
C SER A 55 19.48 -13.75 -14.47
N VAL A 56 18.22 -14.22 -14.42
CA VAL A 56 17.86 -15.56 -14.93
C VAL A 56 18.11 -15.66 -16.41
N ILE A 57 17.72 -14.64 -17.18
CA ILE A 57 17.94 -14.62 -18.64
C ILE A 57 19.41 -14.55 -18.98
N PHE A 58 20.18 -13.69 -18.31
CA PHE A 58 21.61 -13.60 -18.49
C PHE A 58 22.32 -14.94 -18.26
N ILE A 59 22.02 -15.62 -17.14
CA ILE A 59 22.58 -16.95 -16.85
C ILE A 59 22.13 -17.97 -17.88
N SER A 60 20.86 -17.96 -18.30
CA SER A 60 20.33 -18.87 -19.33
C SER A 60 21.03 -18.71 -20.68
N VAL A 61 21.32 -17.47 -21.06
CA VAL A 61 22.08 -17.17 -22.28
C VAL A 61 23.52 -17.69 -22.15
N CYS A 62 24.18 -17.43 -21.03
CA CYS A 62 25.55 -17.87 -20.81
C CYS A 62 25.69 -19.41 -20.70
N SER A 63 24.63 -20.10 -20.26
CA SER A 63 24.69 -21.56 -20.01
C SER A 63 24.33 -22.42 -21.22
N GLY A 64 23.72 -21.90 -22.28
CA GLY A 64 23.24 -22.78 -23.34
C GLY A 64 23.03 -22.17 -24.72
N ALA A 65 23.23 -20.87 -24.90
CA ALA A 65 22.96 -20.20 -26.17
C ALA A 65 24.25 -19.62 -26.75
N SER A 66 25.00 -20.43 -27.46
CA SER A 66 26.18 -19.98 -28.20
C SER A 66 25.88 -19.28 -29.55
N GLN A 67 24.62 -19.36 -30.01
CA GLN A 67 24.24 -18.79 -31.28
C GLN A 67 23.09 -17.77 -31.17
N LEU A 68 23.14 -16.75 -32.03
CA LEU A 68 22.11 -15.68 -32.06
C LEU A 68 20.65 -16.24 -32.19
N PRO A 69 20.36 -17.29 -33.01
CA PRO A 69 19.02 -17.85 -33.09
C PRO A 69 18.49 -18.39 -31.76
N ASP A 70 19.34 -19.01 -30.93
CA ASP A 70 18.96 -19.59 -29.65
C ASP A 70 18.61 -18.50 -28.63
N ILE A 71 19.37 -17.39 -28.63
CA ILE A 71 19.08 -16.22 -27.81
C ILE A 71 17.75 -15.58 -28.20
N LEU A 72 17.50 -15.41 -29.48
CA LEU A 72 16.23 -14.87 -29.99
C LEU A 72 15.05 -15.78 -29.64
N ALA A 73 15.21 -17.10 -29.74
CA ALA A 73 14.20 -18.07 -29.32
C ALA A 73 13.86 -17.89 -27.80
N ARG A 74 14.85 -17.76 -26.93
CA ARG A 74 14.66 -17.56 -25.52
C ARG A 74 13.93 -16.23 -25.19
N VAL A 75 14.35 -15.14 -25.84
CA VAL A 75 13.68 -13.84 -25.69
C VAL A 75 12.23 -13.92 -26.13
N ARG A 76 11.97 -14.59 -27.27
CA ARG A 76 10.60 -14.82 -27.78
C ARG A 76 9.76 -15.61 -26.77
N ASP A 77 10.27 -16.72 -26.24
CA ASP A 77 9.52 -17.59 -25.31
C ASP A 77 9.19 -16.88 -24.01
N VAL A 78 10.13 -16.12 -23.45
CA VAL A 78 9.88 -15.29 -22.28
C VAL A 78 8.89 -14.18 -22.58
N SER A 79 8.98 -13.53 -23.74
CA SER A 79 8.04 -12.48 -24.15
C SER A 79 6.61 -13.01 -24.30
N ILE A 80 6.45 -14.22 -24.86
CA ILE A 80 5.17 -14.91 -24.95
C ILE A 80 4.63 -15.21 -23.55
N GLY A 81 5.45 -15.76 -22.66
CA GLY A 81 5.06 -16.04 -21.27
C GLY A 81 4.61 -14.78 -20.52
N LEU A 82 5.34 -13.66 -20.69
CA LEU A 82 4.96 -12.37 -20.11
C LEU A 82 3.65 -11.84 -20.69
N ALA A 83 3.44 -11.96 -22.01
CA ALA A 83 2.20 -11.54 -22.67
C ALA A 83 1.00 -12.34 -22.17
N PHE A 84 1.13 -13.67 -22.04
CA PHE A 84 0.10 -14.52 -21.44
C PHE A 84 -0.15 -14.18 -19.97
N GLY A 85 0.90 -14.01 -19.16
CA GLY A 85 0.76 -13.60 -17.76
C GLY A 85 0.03 -12.26 -17.61
N LEU A 86 0.33 -11.30 -18.50
CA LEU A 86 -0.36 -10.01 -18.54
C LEU A 86 -1.82 -10.17 -18.95
N ALA A 87 -2.11 -10.97 -19.98
CA ALA A 87 -3.48 -11.24 -20.43
C ALA A 87 -4.30 -11.90 -19.32
N VAL A 88 -3.77 -12.92 -18.65
CA VAL A 88 -4.43 -13.57 -17.51
C VAL A 88 -4.71 -12.54 -16.39
N ASN A 89 -3.73 -11.70 -16.06
CA ASN A 89 -3.90 -10.70 -15.01
C ASN A 89 -4.97 -9.65 -15.36
N ILE A 90 -5.09 -9.27 -16.65
CA ILE A 90 -6.09 -8.27 -17.07
C ILE A 90 -7.49 -8.91 -17.20
N PHE A 91 -7.60 -10.12 -17.77
CA PHE A 91 -8.89 -10.70 -18.14
C PHE A 91 -9.47 -11.65 -17.10
N VAL A 92 -8.62 -12.42 -16.39
CA VAL A 92 -9.07 -13.44 -15.44
C VAL A 92 -9.14 -12.88 -14.02
N HIS A 93 -8.20 -12.02 -13.64
CA HIS A 93 -8.13 -11.45 -12.30
C HIS A 93 -7.82 -9.95 -12.35
N PRO A 94 -8.78 -9.12 -12.81
CA PRO A 94 -8.59 -7.68 -12.74
C PRO A 94 -8.42 -7.30 -11.26
N TYR A 95 -7.23 -6.86 -10.90
CA TYR A 95 -6.92 -6.47 -9.53
C TYR A 95 -7.73 -5.22 -9.18
N ALA A 96 -8.82 -5.41 -8.46
CA ALA A 96 -9.76 -4.36 -8.08
C ALA A 96 -9.31 -3.66 -6.79
N ASN A 97 -8.13 -3.02 -6.81
CA ASN A 97 -7.56 -2.28 -5.67
C ASN A 97 -8.56 -1.31 -5.04
N GLU A 98 -9.41 -0.67 -5.85
CA GLU A 98 -10.42 0.26 -5.35
C GLU A 98 -11.39 -0.41 -4.37
N ARG A 99 -11.91 -1.58 -4.71
CA ARG A 99 -12.84 -2.32 -3.85
C ARG A 99 -12.15 -2.83 -2.59
N GLN A 100 -10.90 -3.24 -2.72
CA GLN A 100 -10.12 -3.73 -1.58
C GLN A 100 -9.78 -2.61 -0.61
N VAL A 101 -9.38 -1.44 -1.12
CA VAL A 101 -9.14 -0.24 -0.31
C VAL A 101 -10.41 0.19 0.42
N LEU A 102 -11.57 0.23 -0.27
CA LEU A 102 -12.84 0.57 0.37
C LEU A 102 -13.23 -0.43 1.46
N ALA A 103 -13.05 -1.73 1.22
CA ALA A 103 -13.34 -2.75 2.22
C ALA A 103 -12.39 -2.68 3.44
N LEU A 104 -11.13 -2.29 3.23
CA LEU A 104 -10.17 -2.07 4.32
C LEU A 104 -10.50 -0.81 5.12
N LEU A 105 -10.91 0.28 4.45
CA LEU A 105 -11.36 1.51 5.10
C LEU A 105 -12.57 1.25 5.98
N GLU A 106 -13.59 0.52 5.49
CA GLU A 106 -14.77 0.18 6.26
C GLU A 106 -14.43 -0.67 7.50
N LYS A 107 -13.62 -1.71 7.33
CA LYS A 107 -13.14 -2.52 8.47
C LYS A 107 -12.34 -1.70 9.48
N LEU A 108 -11.47 -0.81 9.02
CA LEU A 108 -10.69 0.05 9.91
C LEU A 108 -11.58 1.00 10.70
N ARG A 109 -12.63 1.53 10.04
CA ARG A 109 -13.66 2.35 10.66
C ARG A 109 -14.42 1.57 11.74
N GLU A 110 -14.90 0.37 11.43
CA GLU A 110 -15.61 -0.51 12.38
C GLU A 110 -14.75 -0.86 13.60
N GLU A 111 -13.51 -1.30 13.39
CA GLU A 111 -12.60 -1.68 14.48
C GLU A 111 -12.18 -0.48 15.33
N SER A 112 -11.95 0.69 14.73
CA SER A 112 -11.64 1.90 15.49
C SER A 112 -12.83 2.39 16.32
N LEU A 113 -14.06 2.29 15.80
CA LEU A 113 -15.28 2.62 16.54
C LEU A 113 -15.52 1.64 17.69
N ARG A 114 -15.28 0.34 17.46
CA ARG A 114 -15.35 -0.68 18.51
C ARG A 114 -14.36 -0.38 19.63
N ALA A 115 -13.10 -0.08 19.30
CA ALA A 115 -12.10 0.27 20.29
C ALA A 115 -12.47 1.54 21.09
N LEU A 116 -13.04 2.55 20.40
CA LEU A 116 -13.53 3.75 21.07
C LEU A 116 -14.67 3.44 22.08
N ARG A 117 -15.59 2.53 21.72
CA ARG A 117 -16.66 2.08 22.62
C ARG A 117 -16.14 1.32 23.84
N GLU A 118 -15.12 0.49 23.67
CA GLU A 118 -14.48 -0.20 24.80
C GLU A 118 -13.95 0.80 25.82
N ILE A 119 -13.35 1.91 25.38
CA ILE A 119 -12.90 2.99 26.24
C ILE A 119 -14.07 3.73 26.87
N THR A 120 -15.01 4.21 26.06
CA THR A 120 -16.05 5.17 26.51
C THR A 120 -17.17 4.52 27.32
N SER A 121 -17.55 3.28 27.01
CA SER A 121 -18.66 2.57 27.65
C SER A 121 -18.20 1.64 28.78
N PHE A 122 -17.03 1.04 28.66
CA PHE A 122 -16.54 0.04 29.61
C PHE A 122 -15.31 0.47 30.40
N GLY A 123 -14.69 1.58 30.05
CA GLY A 123 -13.43 2.05 30.69
C GLY A 123 -12.29 1.03 30.57
N ARG A 124 -12.26 0.27 29.45
CA ARG A 124 -11.26 -0.78 29.21
C ARG A 124 -10.25 -0.32 28.17
N TYR A 125 -9.00 -0.75 28.33
CA TYR A 125 -7.97 -0.56 27.32
C TYR A 125 -8.22 -1.50 26.13
N PRO A 126 -8.44 -0.94 24.93
CA PRO A 126 -8.71 -1.76 23.75
C PRO A 126 -7.45 -2.43 23.21
N ASP A 127 -7.61 -3.59 22.57
CA ASP A 127 -6.56 -4.15 21.73
C ASP A 127 -6.55 -3.47 20.35
N LEU A 128 -5.54 -2.66 20.12
CA LEU A 128 -5.37 -1.90 18.86
C LEU A 128 -4.56 -2.65 17.79
N SER A 129 -4.18 -3.90 18.04
CA SER A 129 -3.40 -4.69 17.09
C SER A 129 -4.12 -4.88 15.74
N ALA A 130 -5.43 -5.10 15.78
CA ALA A 130 -6.27 -5.22 14.58
C ALA A 130 -6.27 -3.92 13.75
N CYS A 131 -6.40 -2.76 14.41
CA CYS A 131 -6.35 -1.45 13.75
C CYS A 131 -4.98 -1.20 13.09
N ALA A 132 -3.89 -1.53 13.80
CA ALA A 132 -2.53 -1.39 13.27
C ALA A 132 -2.32 -2.24 12.03
N HIS A 133 -2.72 -3.52 12.07
CA HIS A 133 -2.61 -4.44 10.95
C HIS A 133 -3.46 -4.04 9.73
N LEU A 134 -4.69 -3.58 9.97
CA LEU A 134 -5.56 -3.07 8.90
C LEU A 134 -4.98 -1.82 8.26
N ARG A 135 -4.38 -0.93 9.06
CA ARG A 135 -3.72 0.27 8.56
C ARG A 135 -2.51 -0.06 7.69
N GLU A 136 -1.66 -0.98 8.11
CA GLU A 136 -0.51 -1.43 7.32
C GLU A 136 -0.95 -1.99 5.96
N LYS A 137 -1.99 -2.82 5.94
CA LYS A 137 -2.58 -3.34 4.70
C LYS A 137 -3.13 -2.23 3.81
N LEU A 138 -3.83 -1.26 4.40
CA LEU A 138 -4.39 -0.13 3.68
C LEU A 138 -3.28 0.73 3.02
N ASP A 139 -2.22 1.03 3.75
CA ASP A 139 -1.08 1.79 3.23
C ASP A 139 -0.39 1.03 2.07
N PHE A 140 -0.24 -0.29 2.19
CA PHE A 140 0.29 -1.14 1.11
C PHE A 140 -0.58 -1.08 -0.16
N GLU A 141 -1.91 -1.23 -0.03
CA GLU A 141 -2.83 -1.18 -1.19
C GLU A 141 -2.85 0.20 -1.85
N LEU A 142 -2.80 1.28 -1.05
CA LEU A 142 -2.70 2.65 -1.57
C LEU A 142 -1.40 2.89 -2.32
N ASP A 143 -0.29 2.34 -1.87
CA ASP A 143 0.98 2.44 -2.59
C ASP A 143 0.95 1.67 -3.92
N GLN A 144 0.32 0.51 -3.96
CA GLN A 144 0.05 -0.20 -5.22
C GLN A 144 -0.78 0.65 -6.19
N MET A 145 -1.84 1.30 -5.69
CA MET A 145 -2.66 2.21 -6.51
C MET A 145 -1.87 3.44 -7.00
N ARG A 146 -1.01 4.02 -6.16
CA ARG A 146 -0.12 5.13 -6.57
C ARG A 146 0.80 4.73 -7.70
N GLN A 147 1.42 3.55 -7.61
CA GLN A 147 2.28 3.02 -8.67
C GLN A 147 1.50 2.80 -9.97
N GLN A 148 0.29 2.25 -9.90
CA GLN A 148 -0.57 2.06 -11.07
C GLN A 148 -1.02 3.39 -11.68
N ALA A 149 -1.43 4.35 -10.86
CA ALA A 149 -1.84 5.67 -11.32
C ALA A 149 -0.71 6.45 -11.99
N ALA A 150 0.53 6.26 -11.53
CA ALA A 150 1.72 6.83 -12.15
C ALA A 150 1.98 6.25 -13.56
N LEU A 151 1.69 4.95 -13.75
CA LEU A 151 1.85 4.29 -15.05
C LEU A 151 0.73 4.66 -16.03
N LEU A 152 -0.52 4.63 -15.58
CA LEU A 152 -1.69 4.82 -16.47
C LEU A 152 -1.95 6.28 -16.82
N LYS A 153 -1.47 7.25 -16.03
CA LYS A 153 -1.62 8.70 -16.20
C LYS A 153 -3.04 9.19 -16.52
N THR A 154 -4.08 8.39 -16.28
CA THR A 154 -5.46 8.73 -16.59
C THR A 154 -6.03 9.68 -15.52
N ARG A 155 -6.83 10.67 -15.96
CA ARG A 155 -7.47 11.64 -15.05
C ARG A 155 -8.41 10.97 -14.04
N ARG A 156 -9.10 9.91 -14.47
CA ARG A 156 -10.01 9.12 -13.61
C ARG A 156 -9.26 8.42 -12.48
N SER A 157 -8.16 7.75 -12.80
CA SER A 157 -7.32 7.02 -11.82
C SER A 157 -6.73 7.98 -10.77
N ARG A 158 -6.28 9.17 -11.18
CA ARG A 158 -5.76 10.19 -10.25
C ARG A 158 -6.84 10.74 -9.31
N ARG A 159 -8.07 10.93 -9.80
CA ARG A 159 -9.18 11.44 -8.99
C ARG A 159 -9.65 10.41 -7.96
N SER A 160 -9.77 9.15 -8.35
CA SER A 160 -10.09 8.04 -7.46
C SER A 160 -9.02 7.89 -6.38
N LEU A 161 -7.74 7.89 -6.76
CA LEU A 161 -6.63 7.80 -5.82
C LEU A 161 -6.60 8.98 -4.83
N ALA A 162 -6.83 10.21 -5.29
CA ALA A 162 -6.85 11.38 -4.41
C ALA A 162 -7.95 11.28 -3.35
N TRP A 163 -9.16 10.86 -3.76
CA TRP A 163 -10.27 10.65 -2.85
C TRP A 163 -9.98 9.55 -1.82
N GLN A 164 -9.50 8.39 -2.26
CA GLN A 164 -9.18 7.27 -1.37
C GLN A 164 -8.02 7.61 -0.42
N THR A 165 -7.04 8.38 -0.88
CA THR A 165 -5.96 8.87 -0.02
C THR A 165 -6.51 9.80 1.07
N GLY A 166 -7.46 10.67 0.72
CA GLY A 166 -8.17 11.53 1.69
C GLY A 166 -8.91 10.70 2.74
N CYS A 167 -9.70 9.71 2.31
CA CYS A 167 -10.40 8.80 3.22
C CYS A 167 -9.43 8.03 4.14
N ALA A 168 -8.30 7.56 3.62
CA ALA A 168 -7.29 6.87 4.41
C ALA A 168 -6.59 7.78 5.44
N GLN A 169 -6.40 9.05 5.11
CA GLN A 169 -5.88 10.03 6.07
C GLN A 169 -6.86 10.25 7.22
N LEU A 170 -8.16 10.38 6.93
CA LEU A 170 -9.21 10.50 7.94
C LEU A 170 -9.29 9.25 8.83
N ALA A 171 -9.34 8.07 8.22
CA ALA A 171 -9.31 6.80 8.96
C ALA A 171 -8.04 6.66 9.83
N GLY A 172 -6.88 7.09 9.31
CA GLY A 172 -5.64 7.14 10.06
C GLY A 172 -5.71 8.07 11.27
N ARG A 173 -6.38 9.22 11.13
CA ARG A 173 -6.61 10.15 12.23
C ARG A 173 -7.51 9.52 13.30
N MET A 174 -8.58 8.85 12.90
CA MET A 174 -9.45 8.12 13.83
C MET A 174 -8.67 7.12 14.68
N VAL A 175 -7.81 6.31 14.06
CA VAL A 175 -6.95 5.35 14.78
C VAL A 175 -5.98 6.08 15.73
N GLN A 176 -5.40 7.22 15.32
CA GLN A 176 -4.52 8.00 16.18
C GLN A 176 -5.24 8.52 17.42
N GLU A 177 -6.48 9.03 17.28
CA GLU A 177 -7.27 9.53 18.41
C GLU A 177 -7.61 8.41 19.40
N VAL A 178 -8.02 7.23 18.90
CA VAL A 178 -8.29 6.07 19.75
C VAL A 178 -7.01 5.55 20.41
N THR A 179 -5.88 5.58 19.71
CA THR A 179 -4.58 5.20 20.28
C THR A 179 -4.17 6.15 21.41
N ALA A 180 -4.36 7.46 21.20
CA ALA A 180 -4.06 8.46 22.23
C ALA A 180 -4.93 8.25 23.49
N LEU A 181 -6.21 7.94 23.30
CA LEU A 181 -7.10 7.56 24.41
C LEU A 181 -6.63 6.29 25.13
N GLY A 182 -6.23 5.26 24.37
CA GLY A 182 -5.72 4.00 24.92
C GLY A 182 -4.39 4.14 25.68
N MET A 183 -3.66 5.23 25.49
CA MET A 183 -2.39 5.54 26.21
C MET A 183 -2.60 6.37 27.48
N MET A 184 -3.84 6.77 27.80
CA MET A 184 -4.12 7.53 29.03
C MET A 184 -3.99 6.61 30.25
N ASP A 185 -3.37 7.08 31.33
CA ASP A 185 -3.24 6.32 32.59
C ASP A 185 -4.60 6.06 33.28
N SER A 186 -5.56 6.94 33.03
CA SER A 186 -6.94 6.80 33.52
C SER A 186 -7.91 7.51 32.58
N PHE A 187 -9.10 6.95 32.43
CA PHE A 187 -10.15 7.54 31.61
C PHE A 187 -10.94 8.58 32.40
N GLY A 188 -11.18 9.73 31.76
CA GLY A 188 -12.05 10.77 32.26
C GLY A 188 -13.54 10.47 32.03
N ARG A 189 -14.40 11.42 32.36
CA ARG A 189 -15.84 11.35 32.08
C ARG A 189 -16.14 11.87 30.69
N VAL A 190 -16.94 11.11 29.93
CA VAL A 190 -17.45 11.55 28.63
C VAL A 190 -18.53 12.59 28.84
N SER A 191 -18.42 13.75 28.21
CA SER A 191 -19.44 14.80 28.26
C SER A 191 -20.74 14.37 27.58
N GLU A 192 -21.86 14.93 28.01
CA GLU A 192 -23.18 14.63 27.41
C GLU A 192 -23.24 14.99 25.92
N GLU A 193 -22.50 16.01 25.50
CA GLU A 193 -22.39 16.38 24.09
C GLU A 193 -21.66 15.31 23.28
N ASN A 194 -20.53 14.79 23.79
CA ASN A 194 -19.80 13.72 23.12
C ASN A 194 -20.54 12.38 23.16
N LYS A 195 -21.32 12.09 24.21
CA LYS A 195 -22.23 10.93 24.21
C LYS A 195 -23.25 11.02 23.07
N LYS A 196 -23.89 12.17 22.92
CA LYS A 196 -24.83 12.38 21.79
C LYS A 196 -24.16 12.23 20.43
N ARG A 197 -22.92 12.72 20.28
CA ARG A 197 -22.14 12.51 19.04
C ARG A 197 -21.86 11.03 18.78
N LEU A 198 -21.44 10.30 19.81
CA LEU A 198 -21.21 8.85 19.70
C LEU A 198 -22.49 8.07 19.35
N ASP A 199 -23.62 8.43 19.94
CA ASP A 199 -24.92 7.82 19.65
C ASP A 199 -25.35 8.08 18.18
N THR A 200 -25.03 9.25 17.62
CA THR A 200 -25.30 9.56 16.21
C THR A 200 -24.42 8.78 15.25
N LEU A 201 -23.18 8.41 15.64
CA LEU A 201 -22.32 7.54 14.82
C LEU A 201 -22.92 6.15 14.63
N ASP A 202 -23.73 5.68 15.58
CA ASP A 202 -24.40 4.38 15.53
C ASP A 202 -25.63 4.35 14.64
N SER A 203 -26.30 5.49 14.47
CA SER A 203 -27.59 5.56 13.76
C SER A 203 -27.48 5.63 12.24
N ALA A 204 -26.28 5.56 11.66
CA ALA A 204 -25.99 5.70 10.21
C ALA A 204 -26.65 6.96 9.56
N GLN A 205 -27.07 7.93 10.35
CA GLN A 205 -27.58 9.19 9.85
C GLN A 205 -26.42 10.06 9.36
N GLU A 206 -26.68 10.76 8.26
CA GLU A 206 -25.76 11.76 7.71
C GLU A 206 -25.45 12.81 8.79
N ILE A 207 -24.23 12.79 9.32
CA ILE A 207 -23.83 13.65 10.42
C ILE A 207 -23.44 15.00 9.83
N SER A 208 -24.33 15.94 9.87
CA SER A 208 -23.99 17.35 9.67
C SER A 208 -23.38 17.91 10.97
N LEU A 209 -22.07 17.78 11.12
CA LEU A 209 -21.37 18.46 12.22
C LEU A 209 -21.26 19.96 11.88
N PRO A 210 -21.64 20.87 12.78
CA PRO A 210 -21.42 22.28 12.56
C PRO A 210 -19.93 22.59 12.46
N GLU A 211 -19.54 23.48 11.57
CA GLU A 211 -18.15 23.84 11.24
C GLU A 211 -17.28 24.26 12.44
N ASN A 212 -17.89 24.61 13.57
CA ASN A 212 -17.22 25.07 14.80
C ASN A 212 -17.27 24.07 15.96
N SER A 213 -17.40 22.77 15.70
CA SER A 213 -17.66 21.76 16.72
C SER A 213 -16.49 21.34 17.60
N LEU A 214 -15.32 21.98 17.51
CA LEU A 214 -14.17 21.74 18.38
C LEU A 214 -14.22 22.49 19.74
N GLN A 215 -15.39 23.05 20.13
CA GLN A 215 -15.52 23.55 21.51
C GLN A 215 -15.53 22.36 22.45
N VAL A 216 -14.40 22.18 23.15
CA VAL A 216 -14.29 21.20 24.25
C VAL A 216 -15.10 21.76 25.41
N PRO A 217 -16.14 21.04 25.90
CA PRO A 217 -16.91 21.51 27.07
C PRO A 217 -15.99 21.68 28.24
N ALA A 218 -16.30 22.66 29.11
CA ALA A 218 -15.62 22.83 30.40
C ALA A 218 -15.69 21.51 31.19
N ALA A 219 -14.55 20.98 31.55
CA ALA A 219 -14.43 19.70 32.19
C ALA A 219 -13.89 19.88 33.63
N ASP A 220 -14.32 19.01 34.54
CA ASP A 220 -13.96 19.09 35.96
C ASP A 220 -12.50 18.66 36.21
N SER A 221 -11.88 17.95 35.26
CA SER A 221 -10.50 17.49 35.38
C SER A 221 -9.74 17.59 34.03
N VAL A 222 -8.40 17.57 34.11
CA VAL A 222 -7.54 17.54 32.94
C VAL A 222 -7.79 16.29 32.11
N GLN A 223 -8.02 15.14 32.75
CA GLN A 223 -8.33 13.88 32.10
C GLN A 223 -9.65 13.96 31.34
N ASP A 224 -10.68 14.55 31.91
CA ASP A 224 -11.95 14.80 31.25
C ASP A 224 -11.77 15.68 30.00
N THR A 225 -10.98 16.75 30.14
CA THR A 225 -10.67 17.64 29.00
C THR A 225 -9.97 16.91 27.87
N VAL A 226 -8.91 16.16 28.17
CA VAL A 226 -8.13 15.41 27.17
C VAL A 226 -8.99 14.33 26.50
N MET A 227 -9.72 13.55 27.27
CA MET A 227 -10.61 12.52 26.75
C MET A 227 -11.67 13.10 25.81
N ASN A 228 -12.36 14.15 26.23
CA ASN A 228 -13.40 14.79 25.43
C ASN A 228 -12.86 15.45 24.18
N TYR A 229 -11.64 15.97 24.19
CA TYR A 229 -10.95 16.48 23.02
C TYR A 229 -10.71 15.37 21.97
N HIS A 230 -10.12 14.25 22.39
CA HIS A 230 -9.86 13.15 21.47
C HIS A 230 -11.13 12.53 20.88
N ILE A 231 -12.19 12.41 21.70
CA ILE A 231 -13.50 11.94 21.21
C ILE A 231 -14.08 12.92 20.17
N ALA A 232 -14.00 14.23 20.41
CA ALA A 232 -14.49 15.22 19.46
C ALA A 232 -13.70 15.18 18.15
N CYS A 233 -12.37 15.06 18.21
CA CYS A 233 -11.51 14.90 17.02
C CYS A 233 -11.84 13.61 16.24
N TYR A 234 -12.07 12.50 16.95
CA TYR A 234 -12.50 11.25 16.33
C TYR A 234 -13.83 11.40 15.59
N CYS A 235 -14.86 11.96 16.26
CA CYS A 235 -16.18 12.19 15.66
C CYS A 235 -16.09 13.09 14.43
N GLN A 236 -15.25 14.13 14.49
CA GLN A 236 -15.00 14.99 13.34
C GLN A 236 -14.39 14.22 12.16
N ALA A 237 -13.36 13.40 12.40
CA ALA A 237 -12.74 12.60 11.33
C ALA A 237 -13.70 11.54 10.75
N TYR A 238 -14.62 11.03 11.56
CA TYR A 238 -15.63 10.06 11.15
C TYR A 238 -16.72 10.65 10.26
N ALA A 239 -17.07 11.92 10.45
CA ALA A 239 -18.15 12.60 9.71
C ALA A 239 -17.75 13.04 8.29
N TYR A 240 -16.47 13.11 7.98
CA TYR A 240 -15.95 13.43 6.64
C TYR A 240 -15.65 12.18 5.82
#